data_7a6c67d529de2573ee867d7baaf161f9
#
_entry.id   7a6c67d529de2573ee867d7baaf161f9
#
_cell.length_a   1.000
_cell.length_b   1.000
_cell.length_c   1.000
_cell.angle_alpha   90.00
_cell.angle_beta   90.00
_cell.angle_gamma   90.00
#
_symmetry.space_group_name_H-M   'P 1'
#
loop_
_entity.id
_entity.type
_entity.pdbx_description
1 polymer ?
#
loop_
_entity_poly.entity_id
_entity_poly.type
_entity_poly.pdbx_seq_one_letter_code
_entity_poly.pdbx_strand_id
1 'polypeptide(L)'
;AIEHIDAFMADAAAAEKVDGFAFHWYSGDHFEALELLRGRYPDKLLVHTESCPLHMPGNALSMSAAEDGVLNSISGEQTPAMIDHSDAMAYAHDMIGDLNHGMQGWIDWNMIVDRNGGPRHVMGGFGAPLVCAEDGTLFETLIYPYLQLIAGAFRPGAVRIGKSVYGRDVEAAACINTDGTCGLVLLNQAAETVSVNIRIAGRLIQEVA
;
A
#
# COMPACT_ATOMS: atom_id res chain seq x y z
N ALA A 1 -1.12 15.90 -12.58
CA ALA A 1 0.14 15.17 -12.40
C ALA A 1 0.65 14.57 -13.72
N ILE A 2 -0.13 13.83 -14.48
CA ILE A 2 0.29 13.19 -15.76
C ILE A 2 0.78 14.25 -16.78
N GLU A 3 0.13 15.38 -16.88
CA GLU A 3 0.52 16.48 -17.78
C GLU A 3 1.96 16.97 -17.55
N HIS A 4 2.42 16.98 -16.30
CA HIS A 4 3.81 17.35 -15.98
C HIS A 4 4.78 16.26 -16.44
N ILE A 5 4.39 14.99 -16.29
CA ILE A 5 5.18 13.84 -16.76
C ILE A 5 5.26 13.91 -18.30
N ASP A 6 4.15 14.09 -18.98
CA ASP A 6 4.11 14.20 -20.44
C ASP A 6 4.97 15.35 -20.96
N ALA A 7 4.90 16.53 -20.29
CA ALA A 7 5.73 17.68 -20.66
C ALA A 7 7.23 17.41 -20.49
N PHE A 8 7.62 16.74 -19.41
CA PHE A 8 9.00 16.34 -19.16
C PHE A 8 9.48 15.30 -20.16
N MET A 9 8.66 14.29 -20.43
CA MET A 9 8.99 13.18 -21.34
C MET A 9 8.97 13.61 -22.83
N ALA A 10 8.39 14.77 -23.16
CA ALA A 10 8.45 15.34 -24.51
C ALA A 10 9.85 15.82 -24.89
N ASP A 11 10.72 16.13 -23.92
CA ASP A 11 12.13 16.41 -24.15
C ASP A 11 12.91 15.10 -24.19
N ALA A 12 13.45 14.75 -25.36
CA ALA A 12 14.15 13.48 -25.55
C ALA A 12 15.40 13.34 -24.67
N ALA A 13 16.13 14.43 -24.42
CA ALA A 13 17.32 14.41 -23.57
C ALA A 13 16.95 14.20 -22.08
N ALA A 14 15.85 14.76 -21.63
CA ALA A 14 15.32 14.54 -20.31
C ALA A 14 14.77 13.11 -20.16
N ALA A 15 13.95 12.66 -21.13
CA ALA A 15 13.34 11.34 -21.14
C ALA A 15 14.37 10.19 -21.07
N GLU A 16 15.55 10.39 -21.69
CA GLU A 16 16.67 9.43 -21.63
C GLU A 16 17.20 9.23 -20.21
N LYS A 17 17.05 10.22 -19.32
CA LYS A 17 17.55 10.20 -17.93
C LYS A 17 16.51 9.68 -16.92
N VAL A 18 15.28 9.42 -17.35
CA VAL A 18 14.23 8.92 -16.49
C VAL A 18 14.14 7.41 -16.61
N ASP A 19 14.35 6.69 -15.51
CA ASP A 19 14.19 5.24 -15.44
C ASP A 19 12.76 4.84 -15.04
N GLY A 20 12.04 5.73 -14.35
CA GLY A 20 10.68 5.45 -13.90
C GLY A 20 10.01 6.64 -13.25
N PHE A 21 8.79 6.42 -12.79
CA PHE A 21 7.97 7.41 -12.11
C PHE A 21 7.69 6.96 -10.69
N ALA A 22 7.93 7.87 -9.75
CA ALA A 22 7.63 7.71 -8.35
C ALA A 22 6.28 8.36 -8.04
N PHE A 23 5.49 7.73 -7.19
CA PHE A 23 4.20 8.25 -6.75
C PHE A 23 3.94 7.93 -5.29
N HIS A 24 2.99 8.61 -4.69
CA HIS A 24 2.55 8.50 -3.31
C HIS A 24 1.03 8.43 -3.25
N TRP A 25 0.46 7.97 -2.15
CA TRP A 25 -0.98 7.80 -1.96
C TRP A 25 -1.75 9.02 -1.45
N TYR A 26 -1.06 10.10 -1.04
CA TYR A 26 -1.65 11.21 -0.28
C TYR A 26 -2.68 12.07 -1.04
N SER A 27 -2.85 11.87 -2.32
CA SER A 27 -3.87 12.56 -3.12
C SER A 27 -5.09 11.68 -3.45
N GLY A 28 -5.13 10.46 -2.94
CA GLY A 28 -6.20 9.49 -3.19
C GLY A 28 -5.87 8.48 -4.28
N ASP A 29 -6.81 7.58 -4.52
CA ASP A 29 -6.69 6.51 -5.51
C ASP A 29 -6.68 7.08 -6.91
N HIS A 30 -5.58 6.96 -7.59
CA HIS A 30 -5.39 7.41 -8.97
C HIS A 30 -4.90 6.26 -9.86
N PHE A 31 -5.45 5.06 -9.66
CA PHE A 31 -5.04 3.83 -10.34
C PHE A 31 -5.11 3.93 -11.86
N GLU A 32 -6.10 4.64 -12.41
CA GLU A 32 -6.19 4.89 -13.85
C GLU A 32 -5.02 5.73 -14.38
N ALA A 33 -4.43 6.58 -13.53
CA ALA A 33 -3.25 7.34 -13.89
C ALA A 33 -2.03 6.45 -14.05
N LEU A 34 -1.88 5.43 -13.21
CA LEU A 34 -0.80 4.44 -13.33
C LEU A 34 -0.95 3.61 -14.60
N GLU A 35 -2.17 3.16 -14.90
CA GLU A 35 -2.46 2.42 -16.13
C GLU A 35 -2.16 3.27 -17.37
N LEU A 36 -2.52 4.55 -17.34
CA LEU A 36 -2.25 5.49 -18.43
C LEU A 36 -0.73 5.70 -18.63
N LEU A 37 0.02 5.87 -17.54
CA LEU A 37 1.49 6.01 -17.59
C LEU A 37 2.14 4.74 -18.14
N ARG A 38 1.71 3.58 -17.69
CA ARG A 38 2.19 2.30 -18.21
C ARG A 38 1.90 2.12 -19.70
N GLY A 39 0.74 2.58 -20.17
CA GLY A 39 0.39 2.56 -21.57
C GLY A 39 1.23 3.51 -22.44
N ARG A 40 1.55 4.70 -21.91
CA ARG A 40 2.34 5.72 -22.62
C ARG A 40 3.85 5.44 -22.59
N TYR A 41 4.33 4.93 -21.46
CA TYR A 41 5.76 4.75 -21.17
C TYR A 41 6.03 3.32 -20.67
N PRO A 42 5.81 2.28 -21.51
CA PRO A 42 5.84 0.88 -21.06
C PRO A 42 7.21 0.41 -20.56
N ASP A 43 8.28 1.09 -20.97
CA ASP A 43 9.67 0.78 -20.56
C ASP A 43 10.08 1.45 -19.25
N LYS A 44 9.21 2.31 -18.69
CA LYS A 44 9.50 3.03 -17.44
C LYS A 44 8.93 2.30 -16.23
N LEU A 45 9.68 2.32 -15.14
CA LEU A 45 9.24 1.76 -13.87
C LEU A 45 8.11 2.62 -13.25
N LEU A 46 7.21 1.96 -12.55
CA LEU A 46 6.24 2.61 -11.66
C LEU A 46 6.53 2.15 -10.23
N VAL A 47 6.91 3.06 -9.36
CA VAL A 47 7.30 2.73 -7.98
C VAL A 47 6.53 3.62 -7.01
N HIS A 48 5.80 2.97 -6.12
CA HIS A 48 5.22 3.65 -4.97
C HIS A 48 6.34 3.91 -3.97
N THR A 49 6.67 5.16 -3.71
CA THR A 49 7.87 5.51 -2.96
C THR A 49 7.62 6.07 -1.59
N GLU A 50 6.37 6.32 -1.23
CA GLU A 50 6.03 6.81 0.10
C GLU A 50 4.55 6.60 0.43
N SER A 51 4.29 5.99 1.57
CA SER A 51 3.00 5.96 2.25
C SER A 51 3.19 5.86 3.75
N CYS A 52 2.36 6.55 4.50
CA CYS A 52 2.22 6.38 5.94
C CYS A 52 0.88 6.95 6.40
N PRO A 53 0.27 6.45 7.46
CA PRO A 53 -0.82 7.14 8.13
C PRO A 53 -0.28 8.42 8.77
N LEU A 54 -0.91 9.55 8.46
CA LEU A 54 -0.54 10.86 9.00
C LEU A 54 -1.54 11.27 10.06
N HIS A 55 -1.11 11.28 11.30
CA HIS A 55 -1.91 11.72 12.43
C HIS A 55 -1.49 13.13 12.86
N MET A 56 -1.98 14.14 12.14
CA MET A 56 -1.65 15.55 12.38
C MET A 56 -2.74 16.26 13.19
N PRO A 57 -2.42 17.00 14.26
CA PRO A 57 -3.40 17.79 15.00
C PRO A 57 -4.13 18.78 14.10
N GLY A 58 -5.45 18.70 14.05
CA GLY A 58 -6.29 19.61 13.27
C GLY A 58 -6.15 19.49 11.76
N ASN A 59 -5.78 18.35 11.26
CA ASN A 59 -5.35 18.18 9.88
C ASN A 59 -6.47 17.80 8.90
N ALA A 60 -6.55 18.59 7.83
CA ALA A 60 -7.32 18.30 6.64
C ALA A 60 -6.66 17.25 5.69
N LEU A 61 -5.47 16.78 6.01
CA LEU A 61 -4.72 15.79 5.22
C LEU A 61 -4.80 14.36 5.80
N SER A 62 -5.56 14.17 6.88
CA SER A 62 -5.86 12.83 7.37
C SER A 62 -6.70 12.12 6.33
N MET A 63 -6.12 11.16 5.65
CA MET A 63 -6.82 10.30 4.70
C MET A 63 -7.64 9.21 5.40
N SER A 64 -7.42 8.99 6.68
CA SER A 64 -8.32 8.17 7.49
C SER A 64 -9.37 9.05 8.15
N ALA A 65 -10.62 8.69 8.01
CA ALA A 65 -11.74 9.30 8.72
C ALA A 65 -11.77 9.02 10.23
N ALA A 66 -10.62 8.73 10.83
CA ALA A 66 -10.47 8.57 12.27
C ALA A 66 -10.46 9.95 12.94
N GLU A 67 -11.62 10.58 12.92
CA GLU A 67 -11.92 11.74 13.75
C GLU A 67 -11.74 11.34 15.22
N ASP A 68 -11.02 12.13 15.97
CA ASP A 68 -11.00 12.25 17.44
C ASP A 68 -10.26 11.24 18.31
N GLY A 69 -9.85 10.08 17.87
CA GLY A 69 -9.24 9.08 18.78
C GLY A 69 -7.72 9.09 18.86
N VAL A 70 -7.07 9.35 17.77
CA VAL A 70 -5.64 9.04 17.57
C VAL A 70 -4.71 10.09 18.14
N LEU A 71 -5.10 11.35 18.15
CA LEU A 71 -4.29 12.45 18.68
C LEU A 71 -4.14 12.45 20.19
N ASN A 72 -5.15 11.97 20.89
CA ASN A 72 -5.09 11.81 22.35
C ASN A 72 -4.15 10.68 22.78
N SER A 73 -3.82 9.76 21.89
CA SER A 73 -2.90 8.67 22.17
C SER A 73 -1.42 9.02 21.97
N ILE A 74 -1.10 10.15 21.33
CA ILE A 74 0.28 10.63 21.19
C ILE A 74 0.80 11.28 22.47
N SER A 75 -0.07 11.71 23.37
CA SER A 75 0.25 12.45 24.59
C SER A 75 0.30 11.58 25.84
N GLY A 76 1.22 10.62 25.91
CA GLY A 76 1.54 9.95 27.17
C GLY A 76 1.14 8.47 27.23
N GLU A 77 2.07 7.68 27.72
CA GLU A 77 1.97 6.27 28.17
C GLU A 77 1.28 5.23 27.25
N GLN A 78 1.00 5.52 26.00
CA GLN A 78 0.24 4.58 25.19
C GLN A 78 1.10 3.75 24.24
N THR A 79 0.78 2.50 24.26
CA THR A 79 1.25 1.41 23.44
C THR A 79 1.10 1.67 21.93
N PRO A 80 1.83 0.89 21.11
CA PRO A 80 1.81 0.94 19.62
C PRO A 80 0.45 0.74 18.94
N ALA A 81 -0.65 0.83 19.67
CA ALA A 81 -2.02 0.66 19.20
C ALA A 81 -2.59 1.90 18.47
N MET A 82 -1.73 2.78 18.00
CA MET A 82 -2.16 4.01 17.29
C MET A 82 -2.54 3.78 15.83
N ILE A 83 -2.16 2.63 15.29
CA ILE A 83 -2.58 2.21 13.97
C ILE A 83 -3.85 1.41 14.13
N ASP A 84 -4.93 1.90 13.60
CA ASP A 84 -6.20 1.21 13.63
C ASP A 84 -6.38 0.26 12.43
N HIS A 85 -7.51 -0.43 12.43
CA HIS A 85 -7.82 -1.37 11.36
C HIS A 85 -8.02 -0.68 10.02
N SER A 86 -8.51 0.55 10.00
CA SER A 86 -8.73 1.31 8.77
C SER A 86 -7.41 1.70 8.11
N ASP A 87 -6.40 2.05 8.89
CA ASP A 87 -5.05 2.31 8.38
C ASP A 87 -4.46 1.08 7.68
N ALA A 88 -4.54 -0.08 8.33
CA ALA A 88 -4.05 -1.34 7.77
C ALA A 88 -4.81 -1.76 6.51
N MET A 89 -6.14 -1.55 6.49
CA MET A 89 -6.95 -1.81 5.30
C MET A 89 -6.60 -0.85 4.16
N ALA A 90 -6.33 0.43 4.45
CA ALA A 90 -5.91 1.39 3.43
C ALA A 90 -4.60 0.97 2.76
N TYR A 91 -3.63 0.47 3.53
CA TYR A 91 -2.40 -0.10 2.96
C TYR A 91 -2.68 -1.27 2.00
N ALA A 92 -3.50 -2.22 2.42
CA ALA A 92 -3.82 -3.38 1.58
C ALA A 92 -4.59 -2.97 0.32
N HIS A 93 -5.55 -2.06 0.44
CA HIS A 93 -6.32 -1.51 -0.67
C HIS A 93 -5.41 -0.85 -1.70
N ASP A 94 -4.58 0.08 -1.25
CA ASP A 94 -3.68 0.84 -2.11
C ASP A 94 -2.65 -0.08 -2.80
N MET A 95 -2.00 -0.98 -2.05
CA MET A 95 -1.06 -1.94 -2.63
C MET A 95 -1.72 -2.89 -3.65
N ILE A 96 -2.93 -3.38 -3.37
CA ILE A 96 -3.70 -4.23 -4.30
C ILE A 96 -4.06 -3.44 -5.57
N GLY A 97 -4.50 -2.20 -5.40
CA GLY A 97 -4.81 -1.29 -6.48
C GLY A 97 -3.59 -1.02 -7.36
N ASP A 98 -2.50 -0.61 -6.76
CA ASP A 98 -1.23 -0.32 -7.43
C ASP A 98 -0.66 -1.54 -8.17
N LEU A 99 -0.64 -2.71 -7.53
CA LEU A 99 -0.21 -3.97 -8.15
C LEU A 99 -1.06 -4.30 -9.39
N ASN A 100 -2.36 -4.09 -9.32
CA ASN A 100 -3.26 -4.32 -10.44
C ASN A 100 -3.02 -3.35 -11.61
N HIS A 101 -2.49 -2.15 -11.34
CA HIS A 101 -2.26 -1.10 -12.34
C HIS A 101 -0.79 -0.90 -12.73
N GLY A 102 0.07 -1.84 -12.32
CA GLY A 102 1.42 -1.97 -12.88
C GLY A 102 2.55 -1.47 -12.01
N MET A 103 2.30 -1.20 -10.73
CA MET A 103 3.36 -0.95 -9.77
C MET A 103 4.37 -2.11 -9.76
N GLN A 104 5.65 -1.77 -9.68
CA GLN A 104 6.76 -2.71 -9.69
C GLN A 104 7.58 -2.69 -8.39
N GLY A 105 7.30 -1.75 -7.50
CA GLY A 105 7.95 -1.67 -6.20
C GLY A 105 7.19 -0.78 -5.24
N TRP A 106 7.30 -1.10 -3.95
CA TRP A 106 6.73 -0.35 -2.84
C TRP A 106 7.81 -0.02 -1.81
N ILE A 107 7.86 1.25 -1.42
CA ILE A 107 8.75 1.76 -0.37
C ILE A 107 7.89 2.52 0.62
N ASP A 108 7.90 2.08 1.85
CA ASP A 108 7.13 2.69 2.92
C ASP A 108 7.86 3.88 3.57
N TRP A 109 7.12 4.77 4.19
CA TRP A 109 7.63 5.88 4.99
C TRP A 109 7.37 5.65 6.46
N ASN A 110 8.19 5.29 7.11
CA ASN A 110 9.28 4.58 7.65
C ASN A 110 8.90 3.13 8.01
N MET A 111 9.83 2.23 7.98
CA MET A 111 9.60 0.85 8.45
C MET A 111 9.46 0.80 9.97
N ILE A 112 10.21 1.65 10.69
CA ILE A 112 10.28 1.66 12.16
C ILE A 112 10.24 3.12 12.63
N VAL A 113 9.39 3.39 13.62
CA VAL A 113 9.34 4.67 14.32
C VAL A 113 9.49 4.47 15.83
N ASP A 114 9.80 5.52 16.57
CA ASP A 114 9.69 5.52 18.02
C ASP A 114 8.22 5.65 18.48
N ARG A 115 7.98 5.59 19.81
CA ARG A 115 6.62 5.71 20.37
C ARG A 115 5.92 7.04 20.07
N ASN A 116 6.67 8.05 19.64
CA ASN A 116 6.13 9.36 19.30
C ASN A 116 5.96 9.53 17.78
N GLY A 117 6.17 8.46 16.99
CA GLY A 117 6.13 8.51 15.53
C GLY A 117 7.34 9.24 14.92
N GLY A 118 8.48 9.20 15.58
CA GLY A 118 9.74 9.80 15.13
C GLY A 118 10.86 8.78 14.89
N PRO A 119 12.08 9.27 14.64
CA PRO A 119 12.52 10.68 14.69
C PRO A 119 11.96 11.53 13.54
N ARG A 120 11.71 12.81 13.82
CA ARG A 120 11.11 13.72 12.85
C ARG A 120 11.58 15.17 13.06
N HIS A 121 11.52 15.98 11.99
CA HIS A 121 11.84 17.41 12.02
C HIS A 121 10.58 18.30 12.03
N VAL A 122 9.41 17.72 11.87
CA VAL A 122 8.12 18.43 11.81
C VAL A 122 7.18 17.92 12.91
N MET A 123 6.20 18.73 13.28
CA MET A 123 5.15 18.31 14.21
C MET A 123 4.26 17.24 13.57
N GLY A 124 3.78 16.31 14.40
CA GLY A 124 2.89 15.24 13.97
C GLY A 124 3.44 13.86 14.32
N GLY A 125 2.61 12.85 14.27
CA GLY A 125 2.96 11.44 14.41
C GLY A 125 2.89 10.75 13.04
N PHE A 126 3.88 9.91 12.76
CA PHE A 126 3.86 9.05 11.59
C PHE A 126 3.57 7.61 12.06
N GLY A 127 2.61 6.96 11.39
CA GLY A 127 2.41 5.53 11.57
C GLY A 127 3.50 4.74 10.84
N ALA A 128 3.80 3.56 11.34
CA ALA A 128 4.76 2.64 10.72
C ALA A 128 4.37 1.19 10.99
N PRO A 129 4.85 0.23 10.21
CA PRO A 129 4.68 -1.20 10.48
C PRO A 129 5.23 -1.63 11.84
N LEU A 130 6.32 -1.00 12.30
CA LEU A 130 6.98 -1.32 13.56
C LEU A 130 7.18 -0.08 14.43
N VAL A 131 7.02 -0.25 15.74
CA VAL A 131 7.33 0.77 16.74
C VAL A 131 8.42 0.26 17.67
N CYS A 132 9.48 1.04 17.85
CA CYS A 132 10.58 0.75 18.76
C CYS A 132 10.37 1.47 20.10
N ALA A 133 10.34 0.72 21.18
CA ALA A 133 10.33 1.27 22.53
C ALA A 133 11.74 1.77 22.95
N GLU A 134 11.81 2.52 24.05
CA GLU A 134 13.07 3.06 24.56
C GLU A 134 14.09 1.98 24.96
N ASP A 135 13.61 0.81 25.39
CA ASP A 135 14.43 -0.35 25.73
C ASP A 135 14.87 -1.18 24.50
N GLY A 136 14.50 -0.76 23.29
CA GLY A 136 14.79 -1.44 22.06
C GLY A 136 13.79 -2.54 21.68
N THR A 137 12.73 -2.75 22.47
CA THR A 137 11.67 -3.70 22.12
C THR A 137 10.91 -3.23 20.89
N LEU A 138 10.73 -4.12 19.90
CA LEU A 138 9.94 -3.86 18.71
C LEU A 138 8.51 -4.38 18.89
N PHE A 139 7.56 -3.54 18.50
CA PHE A 139 6.14 -3.89 18.46
C PHE A 139 5.64 -3.82 17.03
N GLU A 140 4.91 -4.83 16.61
CA GLU A 140 4.20 -4.83 15.33
C GLU A 140 2.91 -4.02 15.47
N THR A 141 2.67 -3.13 14.51
CA THR A 141 1.37 -2.49 14.34
C THR A 141 0.47 -3.33 13.44
N LEU A 142 -0.79 -2.96 13.30
CA LEU A 142 -1.72 -3.66 12.40
C LEU A 142 -1.30 -3.60 10.92
N ILE A 143 -0.48 -2.65 10.51
CA ILE A 143 0.06 -2.56 9.14
C ILE A 143 1.00 -3.73 8.83
N TYR A 144 1.83 -4.14 9.82
CA TYR A 144 2.87 -5.15 9.61
C TYR A 144 2.36 -6.47 9.02
N PRO A 145 1.34 -7.13 9.58
CA PRO A 145 0.84 -8.38 9.02
C PRO A 145 0.24 -8.21 7.61
N TYR A 146 -0.36 -7.08 7.28
CA TYR A 146 -0.86 -6.81 5.93
C TYR A 146 0.26 -6.74 4.91
N LEU A 147 1.32 -5.97 5.21
CA LEU A 147 2.52 -5.91 4.37
C LEU A 147 3.18 -7.28 4.23
N GLN A 148 3.32 -8.03 5.34
CA GLN A 148 3.91 -9.35 5.35
C GLN A 148 3.16 -10.33 4.45
N LEU A 149 1.82 -10.34 4.50
CA LEU A 149 0.98 -11.20 3.67
C LEU A 149 1.13 -10.86 2.18
N ILE A 150 1.12 -9.58 1.84
CA ILE A 150 1.26 -9.13 0.43
C ILE A 150 2.66 -9.45 -0.08
N ALA A 151 3.71 -9.11 0.68
CA ALA A 151 5.10 -9.40 0.30
C ALA A 151 5.37 -10.92 0.21
N GLY A 152 4.72 -11.72 1.05
CA GLY A 152 4.81 -13.18 0.99
C GLY A 152 4.16 -13.78 -0.26
N ALA A 153 3.06 -13.19 -0.72
CA ALA A 153 2.36 -13.62 -1.93
C ALA A 153 3.06 -13.12 -3.22
N PHE A 154 3.51 -11.87 -3.23
CA PHE A 154 4.18 -11.21 -4.35
C PHE A 154 5.68 -11.08 -4.06
N ARG A 155 6.44 -12.11 -4.41
CA ARG A 155 7.88 -12.14 -4.16
C ARG A 155 8.66 -11.39 -5.26
N PRO A 156 9.90 -10.95 -4.99
CA PRO A 156 10.72 -10.30 -6.02
C PRO A 156 10.78 -11.09 -7.33
N GLY A 157 10.51 -10.40 -8.44
CA GLY A 157 10.43 -11.01 -9.76
C GLY A 157 9.07 -11.66 -10.09
N ALA A 158 8.08 -11.57 -9.22
CA ALA A 158 6.72 -12.01 -9.51
C ALA A 158 6.12 -11.26 -10.69
N VAL A 159 5.39 -11.95 -11.54
CA VAL A 159 4.68 -11.38 -12.68
C VAL A 159 3.18 -11.37 -12.39
N ARG A 160 2.59 -10.18 -12.33
CA ARG A 160 1.14 -10.03 -12.15
C ARG A 160 0.37 -10.73 -13.26
N ILE A 161 -0.69 -11.44 -12.90
CA ILE A 161 -1.62 -12.09 -13.82
C ILE A 161 -3.00 -11.43 -13.75
N GLY A 162 -3.77 -11.59 -14.84
CA GLY A 162 -5.16 -11.13 -14.89
C GLY A 162 -6.04 -11.88 -13.89
N LYS A 163 -6.98 -11.15 -13.28
CA LYS A 163 -7.98 -11.70 -12.37
C LYS A 163 -9.33 -11.06 -12.62
N SER A 164 -10.39 -11.73 -12.18
CA SER A 164 -11.74 -11.17 -12.11
C SER A 164 -12.29 -11.44 -10.70
N VAL A 165 -12.95 -10.45 -10.14
CA VAL A 165 -13.62 -10.56 -8.83
C VAL A 165 -15.11 -10.32 -9.05
N TYR A 166 -15.94 -11.20 -8.54
CA TYR A 166 -17.40 -11.09 -8.56
C TYR A 166 -17.87 -10.84 -7.13
N GLY A 167 -18.07 -9.60 -6.79
CA GLY A 167 -18.45 -9.12 -5.47
C GLY A 167 -17.96 -7.68 -5.27
N ARG A 168 -18.60 -6.96 -4.35
CA ARG A 168 -18.25 -5.54 -4.11
C ARG A 168 -17.27 -5.37 -2.97
N ASP A 169 -17.23 -6.35 -2.07
CA ASP A 169 -16.56 -6.20 -0.77
C ASP A 169 -15.23 -6.97 -0.72
N VAL A 170 -14.77 -7.52 -1.85
CA VAL A 170 -13.51 -8.24 -1.93
C VAL A 170 -12.64 -7.65 -3.02
N GLU A 171 -11.43 -7.28 -2.67
CA GLU A 171 -10.38 -6.92 -3.61
C GLU A 171 -9.37 -8.05 -3.74
N ALA A 172 -8.70 -8.11 -4.87
CA ALA A 172 -7.71 -9.14 -5.11
C ALA A 172 -6.58 -8.67 -6.02
N ALA A 173 -5.40 -9.23 -5.82
CA ALA A 173 -4.31 -9.21 -6.78
C ALA A 173 -3.68 -10.60 -6.87
N ALA A 174 -3.20 -10.98 -8.06
CA ALA A 174 -2.63 -12.29 -8.30
C ALA A 174 -1.36 -12.22 -9.16
N CYS A 175 -0.43 -13.13 -8.92
CA CYS A 175 0.82 -13.22 -9.65
C CYS A 175 1.27 -14.67 -9.87
N ILE A 176 2.25 -14.84 -10.74
CA ILE A 176 3.09 -16.04 -10.81
C ILE A 176 4.47 -15.63 -10.32
N ASN A 177 4.95 -16.29 -9.28
CA ASN A 177 6.28 -16.11 -8.73
C ASN A 177 7.34 -16.81 -9.60
N THR A 178 8.59 -16.44 -9.41
CA THR A 178 9.72 -17.00 -10.20
C THR A 178 9.91 -18.52 -10.06
N ASP A 179 9.41 -19.11 -8.97
CA ASP A 179 9.40 -20.55 -8.77
C ASP A 179 8.17 -21.26 -9.36
N GLY A 180 7.31 -20.52 -10.08
CA GLY A 180 6.09 -21.01 -10.70
C GLY A 180 4.87 -21.12 -9.77
N THR A 181 5.00 -20.77 -8.50
CA THR A 181 3.85 -20.72 -7.59
C THR A 181 2.94 -19.54 -7.90
N CYS A 182 1.63 -19.74 -7.75
CA CYS A 182 0.65 -18.66 -7.84
C CYS A 182 0.54 -17.95 -6.49
N GLY A 183 0.81 -16.64 -6.47
CA GLY A 183 0.51 -15.76 -5.34
C GLY A 183 -0.88 -15.15 -5.53
N LEU A 184 -1.65 -15.10 -4.46
CA LEU A 184 -2.97 -14.45 -4.42
C LEU A 184 -3.13 -13.74 -3.10
N VAL A 185 -3.53 -12.49 -3.13
CA VAL A 185 -3.99 -11.73 -1.97
C VAL A 185 -5.45 -11.38 -2.15
N LEU A 186 -6.20 -11.47 -1.06
CA LEU A 186 -7.60 -11.09 -0.98
C LEU A 186 -7.76 -10.12 0.19
N LEU A 187 -8.43 -9.01 -0.03
CA LEU A 187 -8.84 -8.07 0.99
C LEU A 187 -10.36 -8.11 1.11
N ASN A 188 -10.86 -8.47 2.29
CA ASN A 188 -12.27 -8.32 2.61
C ASN A 188 -12.51 -6.93 3.19
N GLN A 189 -13.27 -6.10 2.50
CA GLN A 189 -13.65 -4.75 2.95
C GLN A 189 -14.99 -4.73 3.72
N ALA A 190 -15.69 -5.86 3.77
CA ALA A 190 -16.93 -5.95 4.54
C ALA A 190 -16.63 -6.04 6.05
N ALA A 191 -17.59 -5.59 6.86
CA ALA A 191 -17.56 -5.78 8.30
C ALA A 191 -17.80 -7.25 8.73
N GLU A 192 -18.26 -8.08 7.81
CA GLU A 192 -18.64 -9.46 8.05
C GLU A 192 -17.75 -10.43 7.23
N THR A 193 -17.74 -11.69 7.63
CA THR A 193 -17.04 -12.75 6.89
C THR A 193 -17.67 -12.94 5.51
N VAL A 194 -16.85 -12.94 4.48
CA VAL A 194 -17.25 -13.19 3.09
C VAL A 194 -16.63 -14.49 2.58
N SER A 195 -17.49 -15.43 2.16
CA SER A 195 -17.02 -16.67 1.54
C SER A 195 -16.61 -16.44 0.08
N VAL A 196 -15.43 -16.89 -0.28
CA VAL A 196 -14.85 -16.70 -1.61
C VAL A 196 -14.50 -18.03 -2.25
N ASN A 197 -14.95 -18.23 -3.49
CA ASN A 197 -14.57 -19.36 -4.33
C ASN A 197 -13.43 -18.97 -5.27
N ILE A 198 -12.25 -19.54 -5.08
CA ILE A 198 -11.09 -19.29 -5.93
C ILE A 198 -11.10 -20.27 -7.11
N ARG A 199 -11.06 -19.74 -8.33
CA ARG A 199 -11.02 -20.51 -9.57
C ARG A 199 -9.81 -20.14 -10.41
N ILE A 200 -9.12 -21.14 -10.94
CA ILE A 200 -8.04 -20.97 -11.92
C ILE A 200 -8.43 -21.72 -13.19
N ALA A 201 -8.41 -21.04 -14.33
CA ALA A 201 -8.84 -21.60 -15.62
C ALA A 201 -10.24 -22.27 -15.54
N GLY A 202 -11.17 -21.65 -14.81
CA GLY A 202 -12.53 -22.13 -14.63
C GLY A 202 -12.71 -23.26 -13.60
N ARG A 203 -11.63 -23.85 -13.10
CA ARG A 203 -11.70 -24.93 -12.08
C ARG A 203 -11.68 -24.34 -10.67
N LEU A 204 -12.57 -24.79 -9.83
CA LEU A 204 -12.54 -24.50 -8.40
C LEU A 204 -11.28 -25.09 -7.78
N ILE A 205 -10.47 -24.26 -7.13
CA ILE A 205 -9.22 -24.67 -6.47
C ILE A 205 -9.42 -24.66 -4.97
N GLN A 206 -10.06 -23.63 -4.43
CA GLN A 206 -10.24 -23.47 -3.01
C GLN A 206 -11.50 -22.67 -2.70
N GLU A 207 -12.10 -22.96 -1.55
CA GLU A 207 -13.12 -22.16 -0.89
C GLU A 207 -12.50 -21.58 0.40
N VAL A 208 -12.69 -20.27 0.62
CA VAL A 208 -12.18 -19.52 1.76
C VAL A 208 -13.36 -18.82 2.40
N ALA A 209 -13.46 -18.87 3.73
CA ALA A 209 -14.49 -18.19 4.52
C ALA A 209 -13.85 -17.38 5.65
#